data_60ff62bbb171a909c256ddad09c00df6
#
_entry.id   60ff62bbb171a909c256ddad09c00df6
#
_cell.length_a   1.000
_cell.length_b   1.000
_cell.length_c   1.000
_cell.angle_alpha   90.00
_cell.angle_beta   90.00
_cell.angle_gamma   90.00
#
_symmetry.space_group_name_H-M   'P 1'
#
loop_
_entity.id
_entity.type
_entity.pdbx_description
1 polymer ?
#
loop_
_entity_poly.entity_id
_entity_poly.type
_entity_poly.pdbx_seq_one_letter_code
_entity_poly.pdbx_strand_id
1 'polypeptide(L)'
;TIMTILGNYIRMNGKKMTKKNSSRLFVAGILTAAICLAFSVAATSDTHYSIEIIEVNGGYGYQISYNNHITIFQPFIPAISGKKPFMEKEDAKKVGKLVMRRMKTGENYTVTRHDLENLGIKIK
;
A
#
# COMPACT_ATOMS: atom_id res chain seq x y z
N THR A 1 36.48 17.67 -23.89
CA THR A 1 37.55 16.69 -24.21
C THR A 1 37.00 15.36 -24.72
N ILE A 2 36.05 14.77 -24.06
CA ILE A 2 35.37 13.55 -24.50
C ILE A 2 34.62 13.77 -25.82
N MET A 3 33.94 14.89 -25.94
CA MET A 3 33.23 15.29 -27.17
C MET A 3 34.16 15.54 -28.35
N THR A 4 35.37 16.06 -28.12
CA THR A 4 36.40 16.27 -29.14
C THR A 4 36.95 14.94 -29.64
N ILE A 5 37.21 13.98 -28.75
CA ILE A 5 37.66 12.63 -29.08
C ILE A 5 36.60 11.88 -29.88
N LEU A 6 35.33 11.94 -29.48
CA LEU A 6 34.20 11.36 -30.20
C LEU A 6 34.02 12.02 -31.58
N GLY A 7 34.17 13.33 -31.66
CA GLY A 7 34.10 14.07 -32.91
C GLY A 7 35.21 13.66 -33.89
N ASN A 8 36.43 13.50 -33.40
CA ASN A 8 37.55 13.02 -34.20
C ASN A 8 37.39 11.56 -34.62
N TYR A 9 36.90 10.72 -33.75
CA TYR A 9 36.60 9.33 -34.04
C TYR A 9 35.54 9.17 -35.12
N ILE A 10 34.47 9.91 -35.05
CA ILE A 10 33.40 9.93 -36.06
C ILE A 10 33.90 10.45 -37.39
N ARG A 11 34.78 11.48 -37.36
CA ARG A 11 35.38 12.06 -38.58
C ARG A 11 36.31 11.09 -39.29
N MET A 12 37.13 10.35 -38.52
CA MET A 12 38.07 9.40 -39.09
C MET A 12 37.41 8.15 -39.65
N ASN A 13 36.35 7.68 -39.01
CA ASN A 13 35.70 6.42 -39.38
C ASN A 13 34.44 6.56 -40.22
N GLY A 14 33.95 7.78 -40.45
CA GLY A 14 32.75 8.03 -41.21
C GLY A 14 31.49 7.35 -40.67
N LYS A 15 31.52 6.96 -39.41
CA LYS A 15 30.43 6.17 -38.79
C LYS A 15 29.33 7.05 -38.23
N LYS A 16 28.39 7.38 -39.07
CA LYS A 16 27.11 7.98 -38.64
C LYS A 16 26.28 7.06 -37.71
N MET A 17 26.57 5.77 -37.69
CA MET A 17 25.87 4.78 -36.90
C MET A 17 26.02 4.94 -35.36
N THR A 18 27.14 5.47 -34.90
CA THR A 18 27.41 5.68 -33.46
C THR A 18 26.52 6.75 -32.89
N LYS A 19 26.20 7.79 -33.66
CA LYS A 19 25.30 8.85 -33.26
C LYS A 19 23.83 8.38 -33.12
N LYS A 20 23.43 7.41 -33.95
CA LYS A 20 22.09 6.81 -33.92
C LYS A 20 21.87 5.88 -32.71
N ASN A 21 22.92 5.13 -32.32
CA ASN A 21 22.87 4.24 -31.15
C ASN A 21 22.86 5.02 -29.83
N SER A 22 23.56 6.14 -29.74
CA SER A 22 23.59 7.03 -28.59
C SER A 22 22.21 7.65 -28.34
N SER A 23 21.47 8.05 -29.36
CA SER A 23 20.08 8.55 -29.22
C SER A 23 19.11 7.51 -28.66
N ARG A 24 19.25 6.25 -29.10
CA ARG A 24 18.39 5.16 -28.61
C ARG A 24 18.65 4.83 -27.15
N LEU A 25 19.88 4.85 -26.71
CA LEU A 25 20.26 4.65 -25.30
C LEU A 25 19.75 5.78 -24.42
N PHE A 26 19.78 7.04 -24.89
CA PHE A 26 19.25 8.19 -24.17
C PHE A 26 17.72 8.10 -23.98
N VAL A 27 16.98 7.77 -25.03
CA VAL A 27 15.53 7.61 -24.98
C VAL A 27 15.13 6.48 -24.04
N ALA A 28 15.82 5.34 -24.08
CA ALA A 28 15.58 4.22 -23.16
C ALA A 28 15.83 4.62 -21.69
N GLY A 29 16.88 5.38 -21.41
CA GLY A 29 17.18 5.88 -20.06
C GLY A 29 16.11 6.82 -19.49
N ILE A 30 15.62 7.74 -20.31
CA ILE A 30 14.55 8.67 -19.91
C ILE A 30 13.23 7.94 -19.64
N LEU A 31 12.84 6.99 -20.46
CA LEU A 31 11.65 6.17 -20.27
C LEU A 31 11.73 5.34 -18.98
N THR A 32 12.87 4.76 -18.69
CA THR A 32 13.07 3.97 -17.46
C THR A 32 12.97 4.84 -16.20
N ALA A 33 13.54 6.03 -16.21
CA ALA A 33 13.45 6.98 -15.12
C ALA A 33 12.00 7.46 -14.88
N ALA A 34 11.24 7.73 -15.94
CA ALA A 34 9.85 8.13 -15.85
C ALA A 34 8.95 7.03 -15.24
N ILE A 35 9.18 5.77 -15.59
CA ILE A 35 8.46 4.61 -15.01
C ILE A 35 8.77 4.47 -13.51
N CYS A 36 10.02 4.62 -13.10
CA CYS A 36 10.42 4.56 -11.69
C CYS A 36 9.76 5.68 -10.86
N LEU A 37 9.68 6.91 -11.39
CA LEU A 37 9.01 8.03 -10.74
C LEU A 37 7.50 7.81 -10.59
N ALA A 38 6.83 7.30 -11.61
CA ALA A 38 5.41 6.96 -11.57
C ALA A 38 5.11 5.88 -10.53
N PHE A 39 5.97 4.87 -10.41
CA PHE A 39 5.83 3.80 -9.42
C PHE A 39 6.04 4.31 -7.98
N SER A 40 6.95 5.25 -7.77
CA SER A 40 7.20 5.86 -6.47
C SER A 40 6.02 6.69 -5.97
N VAL A 41 5.30 7.38 -6.87
CA VAL A 41 4.11 8.16 -6.51
C VAL A 41 2.92 7.26 -6.14
N ALA A 42 2.79 6.09 -6.77
CA ALA A 42 1.74 5.12 -6.46
C ALA A 42 1.92 4.45 -5.09
N ALA A 43 3.12 4.48 -4.50
CA ALA A 43 3.45 3.89 -3.22
C ALA A 43 3.25 4.85 -2.02
N THR A 44 2.75 6.06 -2.21
CA THR A 44 2.36 6.95 -1.11
C THR A 44 1.09 6.43 -0.46
N SER A 45 1.26 5.48 0.44
CA SER A 45 0.20 5.05 1.34
C SER A 45 -0.14 6.22 2.28
N ASP A 46 -1.41 6.47 2.40
CA ASP A 46 -1.98 7.43 3.34
C ASP A 46 -1.56 7.02 4.77
N THR A 47 -0.56 7.72 5.31
CA THR A 47 0.14 7.31 6.52
C THR A 47 -0.56 7.69 7.82
N HIS A 48 -1.72 8.33 7.73
CA HIS A 48 -2.44 8.83 8.91
C HIS A 48 -3.13 7.71 9.70
N TYR A 49 -3.67 6.72 9.03
CA TYR A 49 -4.33 5.58 9.66
C TYR A 49 -3.47 4.32 9.58
N SER A 50 -3.37 3.61 10.67
CA SER A 50 -2.75 2.29 10.74
C SER A 50 -3.66 1.31 11.46
N ILE A 51 -3.59 0.05 11.04
CA ILE A 51 -4.30 -1.05 11.69
C ILE A 51 -3.28 -2.06 12.19
N GLU A 52 -3.49 -2.56 13.39
CA GLU A 52 -2.68 -3.58 14.02
C GLU A 52 -3.58 -4.68 14.58
N ILE A 53 -3.20 -5.93 14.35
CA ILE A 53 -3.90 -7.07 14.91
C ILE A 53 -3.27 -7.39 16.25
N ILE A 54 -4.09 -7.44 17.28
CA ILE A 54 -3.69 -7.74 18.64
C ILE A 54 -4.06 -9.17 19.00
N GLU A 55 -3.20 -9.81 19.76
CA GLU A 55 -3.51 -11.10 20.37
C GLU A 55 -4.19 -10.87 21.72
N VAL A 56 -5.28 -11.59 21.94
CA VAL A 56 -6.04 -11.56 23.18
C VAL A 56 -6.25 -12.99 23.66
N ASN A 57 -6.66 -13.14 24.90
CA ASN A 57 -6.91 -14.49 25.44
C ASN A 57 -8.01 -15.19 24.63
N GLY A 58 -7.66 -16.28 23.95
CA GLY A 58 -8.56 -17.10 23.14
C GLY A 58 -8.69 -16.69 21.69
N GLY A 59 -7.93 -15.70 21.19
CA GLY A 59 -7.97 -15.31 19.79
C GLY A 59 -7.34 -13.96 19.48
N TYR A 60 -8.00 -13.18 18.64
CA TYR A 60 -7.46 -11.95 18.07
C TYR A 60 -8.48 -10.80 18.15
N GLY A 61 -7.96 -9.60 18.20
CA GLY A 61 -8.69 -8.36 18.02
C GLY A 61 -7.95 -7.43 17.09
N TYR A 62 -8.37 -6.19 17.01
CA TYR A 62 -7.67 -5.15 16.23
C TYR A 62 -7.65 -3.82 16.96
N GLN A 63 -6.67 -3.01 16.62
CA GLN A 63 -6.63 -1.60 16.99
C GLN A 63 -6.38 -0.75 15.76
N ILE A 64 -6.93 0.45 15.75
CA ILE A 64 -6.74 1.44 14.72
C ILE A 64 -6.14 2.67 15.35
N SER A 65 -5.04 3.16 14.78
CA SER A 65 -4.38 4.38 15.19
C SER A 65 -4.49 5.44 14.10
N TYR A 66 -4.58 6.69 14.53
CA TYR A 66 -4.51 7.87 13.69
C TYR A 66 -3.38 8.77 14.20
N ASN A 67 -2.44 9.14 13.34
CA ASN A 67 -1.25 9.90 13.72
C ASN A 67 -0.53 9.32 14.96
N ASN A 68 -0.33 8.02 14.99
CA ASN A 68 0.29 7.26 16.10
C ASN A 68 -0.48 7.28 17.43
N HIS A 69 -1.72 7.75 17.43
CA HIS A 69 -2.60 7.67 18.59
C HIS A 69 -3.66 6.60 18.39
N ILE A 70 -3.79 5.68 19.33
CA ILE A 70 -4.82 4.64 19.30
C ILE A 70 -6.20 5.31 19.40
N THR A 71 -6.98 5.17 18.35
CA THR A 71 -8.32 5.75 18.23
C THR A 71 -9.40 4.71 18.51
N ILE A 72 -9.18 3.47 18.06
CA ILE A 72 -10.07 2.33 18.29
C ILE A 72 -9.26 1.17 18.82
N PHE A 73 -9.74 0.58 19.90
CA PHE A 73 -9.26 -0.65 20.49
C PHE A 73 -10.39 -1.65 20.57
N GLN A 74 -10.36 -2.69 19.75
CA GLN A 74 -11.43 -3.67 19.63
C GLN A 74 -10.90 -5.09 19.86
N PRO A 75 -10.89 -5.56 21.10
CA PRO A 75 -10.38 -6.90 21.43
C PRO A 75 -11.37 -8.03 21.11
N PHE A 76 -12.63 -7.72 20.88
CA PHE A 76 -13.70 -8.71 20.67
C PHE A 76 -14.46 -8.42 19.39
N ILE A 77 -15.16 -9.45 18.88
CA ILE A 77 -16.04 -9.30 17.72
C ILE A 77 -17.17 -8.32 18.07
N PRO A 78 -17.33 -7.22 17.31
CA PRO A 78 -18.42 -6.29 17.55
C PRO A 78 -19.79 -6.88 17.14
N ALA A 79 -20.87 -6.29 17.61
CA ALA A 79 -22.24 -6.62 17.24
C ALA A 79 -22.72 -8.04 17.58
N ILE A 80 -22.02 -8.76 18.44
CA ILE A 80 -22.46 -10.06 18.96
C ILE A 80 -22.52 -10.06 20.49
N SER A 81 -23.32 -10.94 21.03
CA SER A 81 -23.41 -11.13 22.48
C SER A 81 -22.18 -11.83 23.03
N GLY A 82 -21.72 -11.39 24.20
CA GLY A 82 -20.55 -11.94 24.88
C GLY A 82 -19.24 -11.30 24.38
N LYS A 83 -18.20 -11.51 25.17
CA LYS A 83 -16.85 -11.01 24.87
C LYS A 83 -16.06 -12.10 24.14
N LYS A 84 -16.35 -12.33 22.87
CA LYS A 84 -15.71 -13.35 22.04
C LYS A 84 -14.67 -12.71 21.11
N PRO A 85 -13.39 -13.11 21.19
CA PRO A 85 -12.40 -12.66 20.24
C PRO A 85 -12.60 -13.29 18.87
N PHE A 86 -11.93 -12.74 17.85
CA PHE A 86 -11.87 -13.37 16.55
C PHE A 86 -11.02 -14.65 16.63
N MET A 87 -11.46 -15.69 15.95
CA MET A 87 -10.73 -16.96 15.92
C MET A 87 -9.51 -16.91 14.99
N GLU A 88 -9.57 -16.07 13.97
CA GLU A 88 -8.53 -15.94 12.94
C GLU A 88 -8.07 -14.47 12.82
N LYS A 89 -6.76 -14.30 12.62
CA LYS A 89 -6.15 -12.96 12.37
C LYS A 89 -6.78 -12.27 11.16
N GLU A 90 -7.08 -13.04 10.11
CA GLU A 90 -7.65 -12.53 8.88
C GLU A 90 -9.05 -11.95 9.08
N ASP A 91 -9.85 -12.55 9.94
CA ASP A 91 -11.18 -12.04 10.27
C ASP A 91 -11.11 -10.72 11.04
N ALA A 92 -10.25 -10.62 12.03
CA ALA A 92 -9.98 -9.37 12.74
C ALA A 92 -9.52 -8.27 11.77
N LYS A 93 -8.64 -8.62 10.82
CA LYS A 93 -8.13 -7.70 9.82
C LYS A 93 -9.20 -7.21 8.85
N LYS A 94 -10.10 -8.08 8.40
CA LYS A 94 -11.22 -7.72 7.51
C LYS A 94 -12.12 -6.68 8.17
N VAL A 95 -12.52 -6.93 9.40
CA VAL A 95 -13.38 -6.01 10.16
C VAL A 95 -12.66 -4.69 10.45
N GLY A 96 -11.42 -4.75 10.88
CA GLY A 96 -10.62 -3.55 11.13
C GLY A 96 -10.43 -2.69 9.87
N LYS A 97 -10.21 -3.30 8.71
CA LYS A 97 -10.14 -2.59 7.42
C LYS A 97 -11.47 -1.92 7.04
N LEU A 98 -12.59 -2.58 7.29
CA LEU A 98 -13.91 -1.99 7.07
C LEU A 98 -14.10 -0.73 7.91
N VAL A 99 -13.80 -0.82 9.20
CA VAL A 99 -13.90 0.30 10.13
C VAL A 99 -12.98 1.45 9.72
N MET A 100 -11.71 1.14 9.44
CA MET A 100 -10.74 2.15 9.01
C MET A 100 -11.17 2.84 7.72
N ARG A 101 -11.70 2.12 6.75
CA ARG A 101 -12.23 2.69 5.50
C ARG A 101 -13.37 3.67 5.78
N ARG A 102 -14.34 3.28 6.60
CA ARG A 102 -15.46 4.14 6.98
C ARG A 102 -15.01 5.39 7.73
N MET A 103 -14.01 5.27 8.60
CA MET A 103 -13.41 6.43 9.27
C MET A 103 -12.78 7.40 8.28
N LYS A 104 -12.07 6.89 7.27
CA LYS A 104 -11.44 7.72 6.22
C LYS A 104 -12.45 8.45 5.36
N THR A 105 -13.59 7.85 5.09
CA THR A 105 -14.65 8.43 4.25
C THR A 105 -15.68 9.26 5.04
N GLY A 106 -15.55 9.32 6.36
CA GLY A 106 -16.51 10.04 7.22
C GLY A 106 -17.86 9.33 7.37
N GLU A 107 -17.93 8.05 7.02
CA GLU A 107 -19.12 7.23 7.20
C GLU A 107 -19.27 6.76 8.64
N ASN A 108 -20.48 6.31 8.99
CA ASN A 108 -20.68 5.65 10.27
C ASN A 108 -19.88 4.33 10.31
N TYR A 109 -18.91 4.25 11.19
CA TYR A 109 -18.02 3.10 11.33
C TYR A 109 -18.50 2.05 12.33
N THR A 110 -19.70 2.15 12.84
CA THR A 110 -20.32 1.10 13.66
C THR A 110 -20.45 -0.18 12.85
N VAL A 111 -19.94 -1.28 13.38
CA VAL A 111 -20.04 -2.60 12.74
C VAL A 111 -21.35 -3.24 13.12
N THR A 112 -22.11 -3.68 12.14
CA THR A 112 -23.36 -4.39 12.34
C THR A 112 -23.17 -5.91 12.15
N ARG A 113 -24.16 -6.68 12.60
CA ARG A 113 -24.18 -8.13 12.35
C ARG A 113 -24.16 -8.44 10.85
N HIS A 114 -24.89 -7.67 10.06
CA HIS A 114 -24.92 -7.80 8.61
C HIS A 114 -23.55 -7.56 7.96
N ASP A 115 -22.78 -6.61 8.50
CA ASP A 115 -21.40 -6.40 8.05
C ASP A 115 -20.53 -7.65 8.27
N LEU A 116 -20.67 -8.29 9.43
CA LEU A 116 -19.92 -9.51 9.76
C LEU A 116 -20.30 -10.66 8.82
N GLU A 117 -21.58 -10.82 8.52
CA GLU A 117 -22.08 -11.83 7.59
C GLU A 117 -21.54 -11.59 6.17
N ASN A 118 -21.59 -10.34 5.70
CA ASN A 118 -21.06 -9.96 4.38
C ASN A 118 -19.55 -10.19 4.24
N LEU A 119 -18.81 -10.04 5.33
CA LEU A 119 -17.36 -10.31 5.36
C LEU A 119 -17.04 -11.81 5.53
N GLY A 120 -18.04 -12.64 5.75
CA GLY A 120 -17.86 -14.07 5.97
C GLY A 120 -17.19 -14.40 7.30
N ILE A 121 -17.40 -13.56 8.32
CA ILE A 121 -16.82 -13.75 9.65
C ILE A 121 -17.52 -14.91 10.35
N LYS A 122 -16.73 -15.88 10.83
CA LYS A 122 -17.25 -17.03 11.59
C LYS A 122 -17.61 -16.59 13.01
N ILE A 123 -18.90 -16.53 13.28
CA ILE A 123 -19.45 -16.27 14.61
C ILE A 123 -19.85 -17.61 15.22
N LYS A 124 -19.06 -18.09 16.14
CA LYS A 124 -19.41 -19.29 16.94
C LYS A 124 -19.79 -18.90 18.38
#